data_cfacd40fff4dc9ddd7228c8f8db9ab33
#
_entry.id   cfacd40fff4dc9ddd7228c8f8db9ab33
#
_cell.length_a   1.000
_cell.length_b   1.000
_cell.length_c   1.000
_cell.angle_alpha   90.00
_cell.angle_beta   90.00
_cell.angle_gamma   90.00
#
_symmetry.space_group_name_H-M   'P 1'
#
loop_
_entity.id
_entity.type
_entity.pdbx_description
1 polymer ?
#
loop_
_entity_poly.entity_id
_entity_poly.type
_entity_poly.pdbx_seq_one_letter_code
_entity_poly.pdbx_strand_id
1 'polypeptide(L)'
;MLDFLEIYWHVNPEIFHIGSLSIRWYSLLFVSGFVLGWFIFKWFFKREGLPLTLLDPLLYTLLIGTIVGARLGHCIFYQPDYYFGSWQGFWEIFMPWKGGLASHGGTIALILAMWWYAHHYGKKYDFDFLWIVDRLCIAVCFAGALIRLGNLFNSEIYGDVTSLPWGFVFELRG
;
A
#
# COMPACT_ATOMS: atom_id res chain seq x y z
N MET A 1 -36.01 -14.69 10.38
CA MET A 1 -35.86 -16.09 9.91
C MET A 1 -35.15 -16.11 8.54
N LEU A 2 -33.93 -15.55 8.46
CA LEU A 2 -33.01 -15.68 7.32
C LEU A 2 -31.56 -15.75 7.83
N ASP A 3 -31.33 -16.40 8.99
CA ASP A 3 -30.02 -16.52 9.64
C ASP A 3 -29.06 -17.45 8.85
N PHE A 4 -29.53 -18.01 7.73
CA PHE A 4 -28.81 -19.02 6.95
C PHE A 4 -27.73 -18.43 6.01
N LEU A 5 -27.63 -17.13 5.87
CA LEU A 5 -26.71 -16.48 4.93
C LEU A 5 -25.67 -15.59 5.63
N GLU A 6 -25.75 -15.41 6.94
CA GLU A 6 -24.74 -14.69 7.71
C GLU A 6 -23.39 -15.40 7.62
N ILE A 7 -22.36 -14.66 7.29
CA ILE A 7 -21.01 -15.19 7.13
C ILE A 7 -20.26 -14.95 8.43
N TYR A 8 -20.14 -15.99 9.26
CA TYR A 8 -19.36 -15.95 10.49
C TYR A 8 -17.87 -15.95 10.17
N TRP A 9 -17.20 -14.82 10.46
CA TRP A 9 -15.82 -14.62 10.12
C TRP A 9 -14.93 -14.70 11.35
N HIS A 10 -14.20 -15.82 11.47
CA HIS A 10 -13.31 -16.15 12.58
C HIS A 10 -11.90 -16.52 12.11
N VAL A 11 -11.50 -16.03 10.92
CA VAL A 11 -10.20 -16.34 10.35
C VAL A 11 -9.09 -15.67 11.17
N ASN A 12 -8.07 -16.45 11.54
CA ASN A 12 -6.89 -15.92 12.22
C ASN A 12 -6.15 -14.98 11.27
N PRO A 13 -5.91 -13.70 11.64
CA PRO A 13 -5.14 -12.76 10.83
C PRO A 13 -3.67 -13.18 10.64
N GLU A 14 -3.14 -14.04 11.50
CA GLU A 14 -1.78 -14.55 11.45
C GLU A 14 -1.73 -15.91 10.74
N ILE A 15 -0.77 -16.05 9.80
CA ILE A 15 -0.55 -17.29 9.07
C ILE A 15 0.35 -18.23 9.89
N PHE A 16 1.47 -17.69 10.36
CA PHE A 16 2.45 -18.41 11.22
C PHE A 16 3.43 -17.44 11.88
N HIS A 17 4.15 -17.92 12.88
CA HIS A 17 5.21 -17.22 13.60
C HIS A 17 6.59 -17.81 13.30
N ILE A 18 7.59 -16.92 13.15
CA ILE A 18 9.01 -17.30 13.13
C ILE A 18 9.71 -16.48 14.22
N GLY A 19 9.90 -17.06 15.40
CA GLY A 19 10.42 -16.34 16.56
C GLY A 19 9.50 -15.20 16.99
N SER A 20 9.99 -13.96 16.99
CA SER A 20 9.21 -12.76 17.33
C SER A 20 8.48 -12.14 16.11
N LEU A 21 8.67 -12.69 14.90
CA LEU A 21 8.07 -12.19 13.68
C LEU A 21 6.78 -12.95 13.38
N SER A 22 5.62 -12.28 13.38
CA SER A 22 4.37 -12.85 12.93
C SER A 22 4.12 -12.48 11.47
N ILE A 23 3.89 -13.48 10.64
CA ILE A 23 3.51 -13.31 9.23
C ILE A 23 1.99 -13.25 9.14
N ARG A 24 1.46 -12.11 8.68
CA ARG A 24 0.02 -11.86 8.58
C ARG A 24 -0.46 -11.87 7.13
N TRP A 25 -1.70 -12.28 6.92
CA TRP A 25 -2.36 -12.23 5.62
C TRP A 25 -2.31 -10.84 5.00
N TYR A 26 -2.54 -9.80 5.82
CA TYR A 26 -2.48 -8.41 5.35
C TYR A 26 -1.11 -8.07 4.73
N SER A 27 -0.02 -8.41 5.41
CA SER A 27 1.34 -8.13 4.91
C SER A 27 1.64 -8.87 3.63
N LEU A 28 1.21 -10.13 3.52
CA LEU A 28 1.39 -10.93 2.31
C LEU A 28 0.61 -10.34 1.13
N LEU A 29 -0.66 -10.00 1.33
CA LEU A 29 -1.52 -9.40 0.31
C LEU A 29 -1.02 -8.01 -0.11
N PHE A 30 -0.55 -7.21 0.85
CA PHE A 30 0.06 -5.90 0.57
C PHE A 30 1.30 -6.04 -0.33
N VAL A 31 2.23 -6.92 0.00
CA VAL A 31 3.43 -7.18 -0.83
C VAL A 31 3.04 -7.76 -2.19
N SER A 32 2.05 -8.65 -2.24
CA SER A 32 1.53 -9.20 -3.50
C SER A 32 1.00 -8.12 -4.44
N GLY A 33 0.47 -7.02 -3.91
CA GLY A 33 0.06 -5.84 -4.69
C GLY A 33 1.22 -5.21 -5.47
N PHE A 34 2.38 -5.07 -4.84
CA PHE A 34 3.59 -4.57 -5.52
C PHE A 34 4.12 -5.54 -6.57
N VAL A 35 4.14 -6.83 -6.26
CA VAL A 35 4.56 -7.88 -7.20
C VAL A 35 3.64 -7.89 -8.44
N LEU A 36 2.34 -7.82 -8.21
CA LEU A 36 1.36 -7.74 -9.30
C LEU A 36 1.54 -6.45 -10.12
N GLY A 37 1.74 -5.32 -9.46
CA GLY A 37 2.04 -4.03 -10.10
C GLY A 37 3.27 -4.13 -11.01
N TRP A 38 4.33 -4.77 -10.53
CA TRP A 38 5.54 -5.01 -11.33
C TRP A 38 5.23 -5.84 -12.60
N PHE A 39 4.44 -6.90 -12.50
CA PHE A 39 4.03 -7.70 -13.66
C PHE A 39 3.16 -6.91 -14.64
N ILE A 40 2.25 -6.07 -14.15
CA ILE A 40 1.41 -5.19 -14.97
C ILE A 40 2.29 -4.21 -15.75
N PHE A 41 3.21 -3.52 -15.09
CA PHE A 41 4.13 -2.61 -15.76
C PHE A 41 5.07 -3.32 -16.72
N LYS A 42 5.58 -4.51 -16.37
CA LYS A 42 6.37 -5.33 -17.28
C LYS A 42 5.63 -5.67 -18.56
N TRP A 43 4.33 -5.95 -18.45
CA TRP A 43 3.48 -6.21 -19.61
C TRP A 43 3.34 -4.96 -20.49
N PHE A 44 3.09 -3.77 -19.92
CA PHE A 44 3.03 -2.51 -20.66
C PHE A 44 4.36 -2.18 -21.32
N PHE A 45 5.46 -2.29 -20.61
CA PHE A 45 6.81 -2.02 -21.16
C PHE A 45 7.10 -2.89 -22.37
N LYS A 46 6.80 -4.21 -22.30
CA LYS A 46 6.96 -5.11 -23.42
C LYS A 46 6.07 -4.74 -24.61
N ARG A 47 4.81 -4.40 -24.32
CA ARG A 47 3.83 -4.08 -25.35
C ARG A 47 4.18 -2.80 -26.10
N GLU A 48 4.75 -1.84 -25.42
CA GLU A 48 5.07 -0.52 -25.97
C GLU A 48 6.55 -0.38 -26.36
N GLY A 49 7.30 -1.47 -26.32
CA GLY A 49 8.70 -1.49 -26.77
C GLY A 49 9.67 -0.75 -25.85
N LEU A 50 9.29 -0.49 -24.60
CA LEU A 50 10.14 0.16 -23.62
C LEU A 50 11.17 -0.82 -23.01
N PRO A 51 12.39 -0.36 -22.73
CA PRO A 51 13.41 -1.20 -22.11
C PRO A 51 12.99 -1.69 -20.73
N LEU A 52 13.07 -3.00 -20.49
CA LEU A 52 12.74 -3.59 -19.19
C LEU A 52 13.68 -3.15 -18.07
N THR A 53 14.85 -2.62 -18.40
CA THR A 53 15.80 -2.03 -17.43
C THR A 53 15.26 -0.80 -16.70
N LEU A 54 14.17 -0.21 -17.18
CA LEU A 54 13.49 0.92 -16.54
C LEU A 54 12.49 0.47 -15.46
N LEU A 55 12.12 -0.81 -15.40
CA LEU A 55 11.12 -1.30 -14.44
C LEU A 55 11.61 -1.22 -13.00
N ASP A 56 12.82 -1.68 -12.72
CA ASP A 56 13.35 -1.68 -11.37
C ASP A 56 13.54 -0.26 -10.83
N PRO A 57 14.12 0.71 -11.59
CA PRO A 57 14.12 2.11 -11.20
C PRO A 57 12.72 2.67 -10.93
N LEU A 58 11.72 2.33 -11.74
CA LEU A 58 10.34 2.76 -11.50
C LEU A 58 9.81 2.20 -10.17
N LEU A 59 9.94 0.89 -9.96
CA LEU A 59 9.49 0.23 -8.75
C LEU A 59 10.13 0.84 -7.50
N TYR A 60 11.47 0.99 -7.50
CA TYR A 60 12.17 1.58 -6.36
C TYR A 60 11.77 3.04 -6.12
N THR A 61 11.61 3.83 -7.17
CA THR A 61 11.20 5.22 -7.06
C THR A 61 9.82 5.35 -6.42
N LEU A 62 8.85 4.54 -6.87
CA LEU A 62 7.49 4.55 -6.32
C LEU A 62 7.46 3.99 -4.90
N LEU A 63 8.13 2.89 -4.63
CA LEU A 63 8.14 2.23 -3.32
C LEU A 63 8.80 3.12 -2.26
N ILE A 64 10.02 3.57 -2.51
CA ILE A 64 10.78 4.42 -1.59
C ILE A 64 10.07 5.75 -1.39
N GLY A 65 9.62 6.38 -2.49
CA GLY A 65 8.87 7.62 -2.43
C GLY A 65 7.62 7.51 -1.57
N THR A 66 6.85 6.45 -1.75
CA THR A 66 5.62 6.20 -0.96
C THR A 66 5.94 6.00 0.52
N ILE A 67 6.93 5.17 0.87
CA ILE A 67 7.29 4.89 2.26
C ILE A 67 7.81 6.16 2.95
N VAL A 68 8.74 6.86 2.30
CA VAL A 68 9.32 8.10 2.84
C VAL A 68 8.24 9.17 3.01
N GLY A 69 7.40 9.35 1.99
CA GLY A 69 6.32 10.34 2.04
C GLY A 69 5.26 10.02 3.08
N ALA A 70 4.86 8.75 3.20
CA ALA A 70 3.91 8.32 4.22
C ALA A 70 4.48 8.53 5.63
N ARG A 71 5.76 8.26 5.83
CA ARG A 71 6.44 8.48 7.12
C ARG A 71 6.57 9.96 7.45
N LEU A 72 7.08 10.77 6.52
CA LEU A 72 7.19 12.21 6.72
C LEU A 72 5.83 12.86 6.93
N GLY A 73 4.81 12.44 6.15
CA GLY A 73 3.45 12.92 6.34
C GLY A 73 2.92 12.62 7.74
N HIS A 74 3.18 11.44 8.28
CA HIS A 74 2.82 11.12 9.66
C HIS A 74 3.55 12.03 10.67
N CYS A 75 4.86 12.15 10.54
CA CYS A 75 5.67 12.96 11.46
C CYS A 75 5.25 14.44 11.46
N ILE A 76 4.93 14.99 10.30
CA ILE A 76 4.60 16.42 10.14
C ILE A 76 3.15 16.71 10.58
N PHE A 77 2.19 15.86 10.21
CA PHE A 77 0.77 16.18 10.37
C PHE A 77 0.13 15.60 11.64
N TYR A 78 0.67 14.51 12.20
CA TYR A 78 0.04 13.85 13.35
C TYR A 78 0.77 14.08 14.67
N GLN A 79 2.10 14.09 14.67
CA GLN A 79 2.89 14.19 15.90
C GLN A 79 4.15 15.09 15.74
N PRO A 80 4.01 16.33 15.22
CA PRO A 80 5.16 17.20 14.96
C PRO A 80 5.97 17.48 16.23
N ASP A 81 5.30 17.75 17.36
CA ASP A 81 5.94 18.09 18.62
C ASP A 81 6.81 16.95 19.16
N TYR A 82 6.40 15.71 18.94
CA TYR A 82 7.19 14.53 19.33
C TYR A 82 8.43 14.37 18.46
N TYR A 83 8.24 14.38 17.12
CA TYR A 83 9.31 14.07 16.18
C TYR A 83 10.33 15.20 16.04
N PHE A 84 9.90 16.45 16.14
CA PHE A 84 10.78 17.62 16.00
C PHE A 84 11.11 18.28 17.33
N GLY A 85 10.43 17.93 18.41
CA GLY A 85 10.67 18.49 19.77
C GLY A 85 11.63 17.68 20.63
N SER A 86 12.00 16.45 20.24
CA SER A 86 12.89 15.60 21.02
C SER A 86 13.96 14.93 20.15
N TRP A 87 15.15 14.71 20.76
CA TRP A 87 16.23 13.98 20.08
C TRP A 87 15.86 12.54 19.75
N GLN A 88 15.13 11.88 20.61
CA GLN A 88 14.63 10.52 20.37
C GLN A 88 13.62 10.49 19.21
N GLY A 89 12.65 11.40 19.21
CA GLY A 89 11.67 11.53 18.14
C GLY A 89 12.32 11.77 16.78
N PHE A 90 13.35 12.63 16.74
CA PHE A 90 14.08 12.90 15.50
C PHE A 90 14.68 11.63 14.87
N TRP A 91 15.30 10.76 15.66
CA TRP A 91 15.83 9.49 15.14
C TRP A 91 14.74 8.51 14.75
N GLU A 92 13.59 8.56 15.42
CA GLU A 92 12.45 7.72 15.08
C GLU A 92 11.78 8.08 13.75
N ILE A 93 12.02 9.28 13.20
CA ILE A 93 11.59 9.62 11.82
C ILE A 93 12.11 8.58 10.81
N PHE A 94 13.32 8.11 10.98
CA PHE A 94 13.98 7.14 10.10
C PHE A 94 13.59 5.68 10.36
N MET A 95 12.62 5.44 11.25
CA MET A 95 12.19 4.09 11.67
C MET A 95 10.73 3.81 11.27
N PRO A 96 10.43 3.67 9.96
CA PRO A 96 9.05 3.42 9.51
C PRO A 96 8.47 2.10 10.03
N TRP A 97 9.31 1.15 10.43
CA TRP A 97 8.88 -0.12 11.05
C TRP A 97 8.28 0.02 12.45
N LYS A 98 8.45 1.16 13.11
CA LYS A 98 7.77 1.47 14.37
C LYS A 98 6.31 1.89 14.20
N GLY A 99 5.81 1.91 12.95
CA GLY A 99 4.48 2.36 12.62
C GLY A 99 4.42 3.87 12.34
N GLY A 100 3.21 4.41 12.21
CA GLY A 100 3.00 5.82 11.90
C GLY A 100 3.29 6.13 10.43
N LEU A 101 2.37 5.74 9.55
CA LEU A 101 2.37 6.04 8.13
C LEU A 101 1.07 6.77 7.77
N ALA A 102 1.17 7.89 7.07
CA ALA A 102 0.04 8.70 6.64
C ALA A 102 -0.20 8.53 5.14
N SER A 103 -1.39 8.09 4.76
CA SER A 103 -1.75 7.81 3.36
C SER A 103 -1.66 9.06 2.47
N HIS A 104 -2.07 10.23 2.98
CA HIS A 104 -1.97 11.49 2.21
C HIS A 104 -0.52 11.90 1.94
N GLY A 105 0.40 11.73 2.92
CA GLY A 105 1.83 11.96 2.70
C GLY A 105 2.41 11.00 1.66
N GLY A 106 2.02 9.72 1.73
CA GLY A 106 2.37 8.72 0.72
C GLY A 106 1.87 9.08 -0.68
N THR A 107 0.62 9.55 -0.78
CA THR A 107 0.01 9.95 -2.07
C THR A 107 0.75 11.15 -2.70
N ILE A 108 1.04 12.18 -1.92
CA ILE A 108 1.79 13.35 -2.40
C ILE A 108 3.17 12.93 -2.91
N ALA A 109 3.89 12.13 -2.11
CA ALA A 109 5.23 11.67 -2.50
C ALA A 109 5.19 10.73 -3.71
N LEU A 110 4.16 9.90 -3.85
CA LEU A 110 3.95 9.06 -5.02
C LEU A 110 3.80 9.90 -6.30
N ILE A 111 3.01 10.97 -6.24
CA ILE A 111 2.84 11.91 -7.36
C ILE A 111 4.18 12.56 -7.72
N LEU A 112 4.93 13.04 -6.73
CA LEU A 112 6.25 13.63 -6.95
C LEU A 112 7.26 12.61 -7.52
N ALA A 113 7.23 11.37 -7.05
CA ALA A 113 8.07 10.29 -7.52
C ALA A 113 7.78 9.94 -9.00
N MET A 114 6.51 9.88 -9.39
CA MET A 114 6.10 9.68 -10.78
C MET A 114 6.54 10.84 -11.68
N TRP A 115 6.36 12.06 -11.20
CA TRP A 115 6.80 13.25 -11.94
C TRP A 115 8.31 13.26 -12.13
N TRP A 116 9.07 12.97 -11.06
CA TRP A 116 10.53 12.89 -11.13
C TRP A 116 10.98 11.80 -12.12
N TYR A 117 10.39 10.62 -12.07
CA TYR A 117 10.72 9.52 -12.95
C TYR A 117 10.42 9.85 -14.41
N ALA A 118 9.25 10.44 -14.71
CA ALA A 118 8.88 10.89 -16.03
C ALA A 118 9.83 11.97 -16.55
N HIS A 119 10.21 12.93 -15.70
CA HIS A 119 11.15 13.97 -16.07
C HIS A 119 12.55 13.43 -16.39
N HIS A 120 12.99 12.42 -15.65
CA HIS A 120 14.34 11.86 -15.80
C HIS A 120 14.46 10.92 -17.00
N TYR A 121 13.48 10.05 -17.22
CA TYR A 121 13.52 9.04 -18.27
C TYR A 121 12.61 9.32 -19.45
N GLY A 122 11.54 10.09 -19.28
CA GLY A 122 10.48 10.25 -20.28
C GLY A 122 10.96 10.83 -21.59
N LYS A 123 11.80 11.87 -21.55
CA LYS A 123 12.35 12.50 -22.78
C LYS A 123 13.16 11.54 -23.64
N LYS A 124 13.83 10.58 -23.04
CA LYS A 124 14.67 9.61 -23.74
C LYS A 124 13.87 8.48 -24.36
N TYR A 125 12.74 8.10 -23.73
CA TYR A 125 11.98 6.92 -24.08
C TYR A 125 10.55 7.22 -24.52
N ASP A 126 10.25 8.50 -24.76
CA ASP A 126 8.98 8.99 -25.31
C ASP A 126 7.75 8.63 -24.47
N PHE A 127 7.85 8.87 -23.14
CA PHE A 127 6.69 8.81 -22.26
C PHE A 127 6.67 10.00 -21.29
N ASP A 128 5.49 10.36 -20.82
CA ASP A 128 5.26 11.48 -19.90
C ASP A 128 4.73 11.03 -18.52
N PHE A 129 4.46 11.99 -17.68
CA PHE A 129 3.87 11.77 -16.36
C PHE A 129 2.50 11.09 -16.46
N LEU A 130 1.64 11.51 -17.37
CA LEU A 130 0.31 10.95 -17.53
C LEU A 130 0.37 9.50 -17.99
N TRP A 131 1.34 9.15 -18.84
CA TRP A 131 1.61 7.78 -19.24
C TRP A 131 1.82 6.84 -18.04
N ILE A 132 2.59 7.29 -17.04
CA ILE A 132 2.83 6.51 -15.81
C ILE A 132 1.56 6.44 -14.97
N VAL A 133 0.87 7.56 -14.79
CA VAL A 133 -0.36 7.65 -13.97
C VAL A 133 -1.43 6.70 -14.50
N ASP A 134 -1.68 6.69 -15.81
CA ASP A 134 -2.69 5.82 -16.42
C ASP A 134 -2.44 4.34 -16.11
N ARG A 135 -1.19 3.89 -16.21
CA ARG A 135 -0.84 2.49 -15.96
C ARG A 135 -0.80 2.17 -14.46
N LEU A 136 -0.37 3.14 -13.67
CA LEU A 136 -0.37 3.00 -12.22
C LEU A 136 -1.79 2.89 -11.67
N CYS A 137 -2.77 3.62 -12.21
CA CYS A 137 -4.17 3.49 -11.82
C CYS A 137 -4.67 2.04 -11.94
N ILE A 138 -4.28 1.34 -13.00
CA ILE A 138 -4.64 -0.07 -13.19
C ILE A 138 -4.00 -0.93 -12.07
N ALA A 139 -2.70 -0.76 -11.83
CA ALA A 139 -1.99 -1.50 -10.78
C ALA A 139 -2.57 -1.21 -9.39
N VAL A 140 -2.90 0.06 -9.10
CA VAL A 140 -3.48 0.49 -7.82
C VAL A 140 -4.88 -0.09 -7.61
N CYS A 141 -5.71 -0.23 -8.64
CA CYS A 141 -7.01 -0.90 -8.51
C CYS A 141 -6.86 -2.35 -8.00
N PHE A 142 -5.93 -3.11 -8.57
CA PHE A 142 -5.66 -4.47 -8.11
C PHE A 142 -5.03 -4.51 -6.71
N ALA A 143 -4.05 -3.64 -6.45
CA ALA A 143 -3.45 -3.52 -5.12
C ALA A 143 -4.49 -3.11 -4.07
N GLY A 144 -5.39 -2.19 -4.39
CA GLY A 144 -6.49 -1.78 -3.53
C GLY A 144 -7.44 -2.93 -3.19
N ALA A 145 -7.76 -3.79 -4.15
CA ALA A 145 -8.56 -4.99 -3.91
C ALA A 145 -7.85 -5.96 -2.94
N LEU A 146 -6.54 -6.18 -3.12
CA LEU A 146 -5.74 -7.01 -2.22
C LEU A 146 -5.65 -6.42 -0.81
N ILE A 147 -5.50 -5.09 -0.69
CA ILE A 147 -5.51 -4.39 0.61
C ILE A 147 -6.87 -4.57 1.29
N ARG A 148 -7.98 -4.40 0.58
CA ARG A 148 -9.32 -4.62 1.13
C ARG A 148 -9.55 -6.06 1.59
N LEU A 149 -9.03 -7.01 0.84
CA LEU A 149 -9.02 -8.41 1.27
C LEU A 149 -8.17 -8.59 2.54
N GLY A 150 -7.02 -7.93 2.63
CA GLY A 150 -6.18 -7.92 3.83
C GLY A 150 -6.89 -7.34 5.05
N ASN A 151 -7.65 -6.24 4.88
CA ASN A 151 -8.46 -5.66 5.95
C ASN A 151 -9.53 -6.64 6.43
N LEU A 152 -10.15 -7.41 5.53
CA LEU A 152 -11.10 -8.46 5.89
C LEU A 152 -10.43 -9.53 6.76
N PHE A 153 -9.23 -10.01 6.40
CA PHE A 153 -8.49 -10.96 7.22
C PHE A 153 -8.11 -10.41 8.60
N ASN A 154 -7.83 -9.10 8.70
CA ASN A 154 -7.55 -8.44 9.97
C ASN A 154 -8.81 -8.07 10.76
N SER A 155 -10.02 -8.31 10.22
CA SER A 155 -11.29 -7.86 10.81
C SER A 155 -11.29 -6.35 11.11
N GLU A 156 -10.79 -5.54 10.16
CA GLU A 156 -10.64 -4.08 10.31
C GLU A 156 -11.21 -3.31 9.11
N ILE A 157 -11.51 -2.02 9.30
CA ILE A 157 -12.00 -1.09 8.25
C ILE A 157 -13.23 -1.68 7.51
N TYR A 158 -14.12 -2.31 8.27
CA TYR A 158 -15.42 -2.77 7.79
C TYR A 158 -16.41 -1.60 7.81
N GLY A 159 -17.52 -1.77 7.09
CA GLY A 159 -18.59 -0.78 7.00
C GLY A 159 -19.46 -0.68 8.25
N ASP A 160 -20.64 -0.12 8.08
CA ASP A 160 -21.64 0.03 9.13
C ASP A 160 -22.39 -1.28 9.42
N VAL A 161 -23.06 -1.32 10.56
CA VAL A 161 -23.92 -2.45 10.93
C VAL A 161 -25.02 -2.60 9.88
N THR A 162 -25.23 -3.84 9.43
CA THR A 162 -26.23 -4.15 8.41
C THR A 162 -27.18 -5.25 8.89
N SER A 163 -28.43 -5.18 8.42
CA SER A 163 -29.42 -6.23 8.58
C SER A 163 -29.56 -7.13 7.34
N LEU A 164 -28.64 -6.99 6.38
CA LEU A 164 -28.66 -7.81 5.17
C LEU A 164 -28.31 -9.26 5.50
N PRO A 165 -29.00 -10.24 4.87
CA PRO A 165 -28.84 -11.65 5.20
C PRO A 165 -27.47 -12.24 4.83
N TRP A 166 -26.62 -11.52 4.09
CA TRP A 166 -25.24 -11.89 3.73
C TRP A 166 -24.21 -11.00 4.43
N GLY A 167 -24.55 -10.41 5.57
CA GLY A 167 -23.63 -9.64 6.40
C GLY A 167 -22.53 -10.51 7.01
N PHE A 168 -21.35 -9.93 7.19
CA PHE A 168 -20.26 -10.58 7.90
C PHE A 168 -20.41 -10.33 9.41
N VAL A 169 -20.36 -11.40 10.18
CA VAL A 169 -20.29 -11.38 11.65
C VAL A 169 -18.84 -11.63 12.07
N PHE A 170 -18.18 -10.61 12.59
CA PHE A 170 -16.78 -10.69 13.03
C PHE A 170 -16.70 -11.16 14.48
N GLU A 171 -16.35 -12.43 14.71
CA GLU A 171 -16.33 -13.05 16.04
C GLU A 171 -15.05 -12.75 16.85
N LEU A 172 -13.92 -12.44 16.18
CA LEU A 172 -12.63 -12.14 16.83
C LEU A 172 -12.55 -10.73 17.43
N ARG A 173 -13.69 -10.07 17.62
CA ARG A 173 -13.80 -8.82 18.35
C ARG A 173 -14.32 -9.09 19.76
N GLY A 174 -13.40 -9.28 20.67
CA GLY A 174 -13.62 -9.11 22.09
C GLY A 174 -13.11 -7.77 22.55
#